data_ca7fa2892b81bb30ce1a79d762403774
#
_entry.id   ca7fa2892b81bb30ce1a79d762403774
#
_cell.length_a   1.000
_cell.length_b   1.000
_cell.length_c   1.000
_cell.angle_alpha   90.00
_cell.angle_beta   90.00
_cell.angle_gamma   90.00
#
_symmetry.space_group_name_H-M   'P 1'
#
loop_
_entity.id
_entity.type
_entity.pdbx_description
1 polymer ?
#
loop_
_entity_poly.entity_id
_entity_poly.type
_entity_poly.pdbx_seq_one_letter_code
_entity_poly.pdbx_strand_id
1 'polypeptide(L)'
;MEKQQLGLLEQIDYPSDLRRLNIDDLPQLCDELRQDIVKELSVNPGHLASSLGVVELTVALHYVYDTPDDRIVWDVGHQAYGHKILTGRRKQFATNRKLGGIRPFPSPQEREYDTFACGHASNSISAALGMAVAASLTPPTTGHGPRKVVAVIGDGAMSGGLAFEGLNNVSSSPNDLLIILNDNNMSIDRSVGGMKQYLLGLNTNETYNALRFKATRWLNKRGLLEDDRRKGLIRLSNAIKSAISHQQNIFEGMNIRYFGPFDGHNVKELVRILRQMKEMHGPKLLHLHTQKGHGYPPAERDVTTWHAPGKFDPDTGERLVDSDPSKPQKYQDVFGYTLLELAEQNPRIVGVTPAMPNRTFDVGIAEGHAVTFSGGMAKDGLIPFCNIYSAFAQRAYDHIIHDVALLRLNVVFCLDRAGLVGEDGPTHHGAFDLAALRPIPNLTIAAPMDEHELRRLMYTAQLPDKGPFVIRYPRGGGVLSDWRCPLEEIKVGTGRKLRDGNDVAVLSLGAIGNEVVKAINSTRNTLHSQLSVAHYDMRFLKPLDETILDEVGRRFSRIVTVENGVRNGGLGSAVMEWMNDHGYHPHVTRLGLPDDRFVEHGTVSELQHIVGIDKESIVKAICL
;
A
#
# COMPACT_ATOMS: atom_id res chain seq x y z
N MET A 1 29.33 31.52 27.40
CA MET A 1 28.35 30.88 26.52
C MET A 1 29.13 29.89 25.69
N GLU A 2 29.15 28.62 26.09
CA GLU A 2 29.68 27.54 25.28
C GLU A 2 28.83 27.48 23.98
N LYS A 3 29.49 27.60 22.84
CA LYS A 3 28.84 27.28 21.57
C LYS A 3 28.42 25.81 21.65
N GLN A 4 27.14 25.52 21.82
CA GLN A 4 26.61 24.21 21.64
C GLN A 4 27.06 23.73 20.25
N GLN A 5 27.89 22.71 20.19
CA GLN A 5 28.40 22.15 18.97
C GLN A 5 27.19 21.52 18.27
N LEU A 6 26.79 22.07 17.13
CA LEU A 6 25.68 21.55 16.31
C LEU A 6 25.94 20.09 15.99
N GLY A 7 24.94 19.23 16.14
CA GLY A 7 25.01 17.84 15.72
C GLY A 7 25.35 17.70 14.22
N LEU A 8 25.85 16.56 13.81
CA LEU A 8 26.21 16.33 12.40
C LEU A 8 24.96 16.43 11.48
N LEU A 9 23.82 15.89 11.94
CA LEU A 9 22.57 15.94 11.17
C LEU A 9 22.07 17.38 10.98
N GLU A 10 22.33 18.27 11.93
CA GLU A 10 21.93 19.68 11.83
C GLU A 10 22.69 20.44 10.74
N GLN A 11 23.84 19.94 10.31
CA GLN A 11 24.69 20.52 9.27
C GLN A 11 24.33 19.99 7.87
N ILE A 12 23.40 19.03 7.75
CA ILE A 12 23.02 18.39 6.50
C ILE A 12 21.59 18.80 6.12
N ASP A 13 21.47 19.58 5.07
CA ASP A 13 20.19 19.84 4.42
C ASP A 13 20.02 18.95 3.17
N TYR A 14 21.10 18.65 2.42
CA TYR A 14 21.08 17.89 1.16
C TYR A 14 22.19 16.82 1.10
N PRO A 15 22.07 15.82 0.21
CA PRO A 15 23.10 14.80 0.00
C PRO A 15 24.49 15.37 -0.36
N SER A 16 24.56 16.56 -0.96
CA SER A 16 25.81 17.26 -1.22
C SER A 16 26.58 17.62 0.05
N ASP A 17 25.87 17.93 1.14
CA ASP A 17 26.50 18.24 2.44
C ASP A 17 26.98 16.95 3.10
N LEU A 18 26.15 15.88 3.05
CA LEU A 18 26.51 14.55 3.53
C LEU A 18 27.82 14.03 2.89
N ARG A 19 27.99 14.22 1.59
CA ARG A 19 29.20 13.77 0.86
C ARG A 19 30.49 14.49 1.27
N ARG A 20 30.40 15.60 2.02
CA ARG A 20 31.57 16.33 2.57
C ARG A 20 32.07 15.76 3.89
N LEU A 21 31.28 14.94 4.56
CA LEU A 21 31.67 14.31 5.83
C LEU A 21 32.77 13.28 5.64
N ASN A 22 33.55 13.05 6.70
CA ASN A 22 34.44 11.92 6.76
C ASN A 22 33.64 10.62 6.88
N ILE A 23 34.12 9.55 6.28
CA ILE A 23 33.49 8.24 6.41
C ILE A 23 33.44 7.76 7.88
N ASP A 24 34.36 8.25 8.71
CA ASP A 24 34.43 7.93 10.13
C ASP A 24 33.30 8.60 10.96
N ASP A 25 32.73 9.67 10.45
CA ASP A 25 31.62 10.40 11.09
C ASP A 25 30.24 9.79 10.75
N LEU A 26 30.14 8.95 9.73
CA LEU A 26 28.85 8.38 9.28
C LEU A 26 28.13 7.54 10.33
N PRO A 27 28.78 6.74 11.21
CA PRO A 27 28.08 6.04 12.29
C PRO A 27 27.35 6.99 13.23
N GLN A 28 28.00 8.10 13.65
CA GLN A 28 27.37 9.12 14.48
C GLN A 28 26.17 9.75 13.78
N LEU A 29 26.30 10.08 12.49
CA LEU A 29 25.19 10.60 11.69
C LEU A 29 24.01 9.61 11.63
N CYS A 30 24.27 8.31 11.49
CA CYS A 30 23.23 7.29 11.51
C CYS A 30 22.48 7.28 12.86
N ASP A 31 23.20 7.42 13.97
CA ASP A 31 22.59 7.47 15.30
C ASP A 31 21.75 8.74 15.51
N GLU A 32 22.25 9.89 15.09
CA GLU A 32 21.49 11.14 15.14
C GLU A 32 20.22 11.08 14.25
N LEU A 33 20.33 10.55 13.04
CA LEU A 33 19.19 10.37 12.13
C LEU A 33 18.14 9.40 12.71
N ARG A 34 18.57 8.33 13.35
CA ARG A 34 17.69 7.37 14.02
C ARG A 34 16.93 8.02 15.16
N GLN A 35 17.63 8.80 16.00
CA GLN A 35 17.01 9.53 17.10
C GLN A 35 16.00 10.57 16.63
N ASP A 36 16.32 11.30 15.56
CA ASP A 36 15.41 12.27 14.92
C ASP A 36 14.13 11.59 14.43
N ILE A 37 14.26 10.45 13.74
CA ILE A 37 13.11 9.64 13.26
C ILE A 37 12.24 9.17 14.44
N VAL A 38 12.83 8.62 15.51
CA VAL A 38 12.09 8.14 16.69
C VAL A 38 11.34 9.29 17.34
N LYS A 39 12.02 10.42 17.59
CA LYS A 39 11.45 11.61 18.20
C LYS A 39 10.26 12.16 17.39
N GLU A 40 10.42 12.34 16.09
CA GLU A 40 9.37 12.89 15.24
C GLU A 40 8.16 11.95 15.14
N LEU A 41 8.38 10.65 14.99
CA LEU A 41 7.30 9.67 14.84
C LEU A 41 6.61 9.33 16.16
N SER A 42 7.20 9.66 17.31
CA SER A 42 6.54 9.52 18.61
C SER A 42 5.32 10.45 18.74
N VAL A 43 5.39 11.64 18.13
CA VAL A 43 4.35 12.67 18.15
C VAL A 43 3.48 12.63 16.88
N ASN A 44 4.11 12.41 15.72
CA ASN A 44 3.46 12.35 14.40
C ASN A 44 3.63 10.94 13.79
N PRO A 45 2.72 10.01 14.11
CA PRO A 45 2.89 8.59 13.80
C PRO A 45 3.05 8.27 12.32
N GLY A 46 3.89 7.27 12.03
CA GLY A 46 4.16 6.76 10.68
C GLY A 46 4.80 5.37 10.72
N HIS A 47 5.49 4.99 9.63
CA HIS A 47 6.16 3.69 9.49
C HIS A 47 7.53 3.71 10.18
N LEU A 48 7.56 3.43 11.48
CA LEU A 48 8.78 3.56 12.29
C LEU A 48 9.81 2.45 12.03
N ALA A 49 9.44 1.20 12.34
CA ALA A 49 10.42 0.10 12.35
C ALA A 49 11.05 -0.14 10.98
N SER A 50 10.31 0.03 9.89
CA SER A 50 10.82 -0.12 8.53
C SER A 50 11.87 0.95 8.19
N SER A 51 11.67 2.18 8.63
CA SER A 51 12.62 3.28 8.40
C SER A 51 13.89 3.13 9.26
N LEU A 52 13.76 2.65 10.51
CA LEU A 52 14.91 2.39 11.38
C LEU A 52 15.82 1.27 10.85
N GLY A 53 15.24 0.28 10.19
CA GLY A 53 15.98 -0.86 9.62
C GLY A 53 16.89 -0.52 8.43
N VAL A 54 16.80 0.69 7.86
CA VAL A 54 17.55 1.09 6.67
C VAL A 54 18.28 2.43 6.81
N VAL A 55 18.52 2.90 8.02
CA VAL A 55 19.21 4.16 8.28
C VAL A 55 20.61 4.14 7.65
N GLU A 56 21.41 3.13 7.94
CA GLU A 56 22.76 2.97 7.43
C GLU A 56 22.80 2.84 5.91
N LEU A 57 21.88 2.06 5.34
CA LEU A 57 21.73 1.93 3.89
C LEU A 57 21.39 3.27 3.24
N THR A 58 20.46 4.04 3.84
CA THR A 58 20.05 5.34 3.32
C THR A 58 21.20 6.34 3.32
N VAL A 59 21.95 6.42 4.42
CA VAL A 59 23.16 7.26 4.52
C VAL A 59 24.20 6.84 3.49
N ALA A 60 24.50 5.54 3.38
CA ALA A 60 25.47 5.02 2.44
C ALA A 60 25.10 5.28 0.97
N LEU A 61 23.81 5.15 0.61
CA LEU A 61 23.30 5.45 -0.73
C LEU A 61 23.52 6.91 -1.09
N HIS A 62 23.10 7.86 -0.25
CA HIS A 62 23.25 9.29 -0.51
C HIS A 62 24.70 9.79 -0.39
N TYR A 63 25.56 9.02 0.30
CA TYR A 63 26.99 9.31 0.36
C TYR A 63 27.75 8.87 -0.90
N VAL A 64 27.30 7.78 -1.57
CA VAL A 64 28.00 7.20 -2.73
C VAL A 64 27.42 7.63 -4.07
N TYR A 65 26.11 7.72 -4.17
CA TYR A 65 25.42 8.08 -5.40
C TYR A 65 25.17 9.58 -5.49
N ASP A 66 25.30 10.11 -6.69
CA ASP A 66 25.20 11.55 -6.96
C ASP A 66 23.74 11.96 -7.24
N THR A 67 22.91 11.77 -6.20
CA THR A 67 21.49 12.14 -6.28
C THR A 67 21.32 13.66 -6.30
N PRO A 68 20.34 14.20 -7.09
CA PRO A 68 19.26 13.49 -7.80
C PRO A 68 19.60 12.97 -9.19
N ASP A 69 20.81 13.22 -9.73
CA ASP A 69 21.21 12.74 -11.05
C ASP A 69 21.20 11.21 -11.12
N ASP A 70 21.89 10.53 -10.20
CA ASP A 70 21.72 9.11 -9.97
C ASP A 70 20.34 8.86 -9.36
N ARG A 71 19.66 7.79 -9.77
CA ARG A 71 18.28 7.49 -9.40
C ARG A 71 18.20 6.40 -8.35
N ILE A 72 17.47 6.67 -7.25
CA ILE A 72 17.13 5.67 -6.23
C ILE A 72 15.62 5.49 -6.24
N VAL A 73 15.16 4.26 -6.52
CA VAL A 73 13.74 3.88 -6.51
C VAL A 73 13.48 3.04 -5.26
N TRP A 74 12.71 3.58 -4.33
CA TRP A 74 12.29 2.90 -3.11
C TRP A 74 11.03 2.07 -3.37
N ASP A 75 11.06 0.77 -3.09
CA ASP A 75 9.86 -0.06 -3.13
C ASP A 75 8.94 0.27 -1.94
N VAL A 76 7.64 0.38 -2.15
CA VAL A 76 6.63 0.85 -1.19
C VAL A 76 6.91 2.28 -0.70
N GLY A 77 8.12 2.58 -0.28
CA GLY A 77 8.52 3.88 0.27
C GLY A 77 8.23 4.07 1.77
N HIS A 78 7.69 3.07 2.47
CA HIS A 78 7.48 3.09 3.92
C HIS A 78 8.77 3.07 4.73
N GLN A 79 9.90 2.79 4.10
CA GLN A 79 11.26 2.80 4.66
C GLN A 79 12.05 4.08 4.32
N ALA A 80 11.43 5.09 3.71
CA ALA A 80 12.13 6.22 3.12
C ALA A 80 12.14 7.50 3.98
N TYR A 81 11.91 7.44 5.29
CA TYR A 81 11.92 8.65 6.11
C TYR A 81 13.31 9.24 6.24
N GLY A 82 14.35 8.43 6.41
CA GLY A 82 15.74 8.89 6.37
C GLY A 82 16.09 9.57 5.05
N HIS A 83 15.61 9.03 3.91
CA HIS A 83 15.76 9.65 2.60
C HIS A 83 15.10 11.05 2.56
N LYS A 84 13.88 11.21 3.08
CA LYS A 84 13.20 12.52 3.14
C LYS A 84 13.98 13.53 3.98
N ILE A 85 14.45 13.12 5.15
CA ILE A 85 15.22 13.98 6.06
C ILE A 85 16.52 14.46 5.39
N LEU A 86 17.27 13.57 4.74
CA LEU A 86 18.55 13.87 4.09
C LEU A 86 18.41 14.61 2.75
N THR A 87 17.19 14.79 2.23
CA THR A 87 16.91 15.44 0.94
C THR A 87 16.08 16.71 1.08
N GLY A 88 16.41 17.54 2.08
CA GLY A 88 15.90 18.90 2.25
C GLY A 88 14.55 19.02 2.96
N ARG A 89 14.06 17.95 3.61
CA ARG A 89 12.74 17.95 4.28
C ARG A 89 12.82 17.83 5.80
N ARG A 90 14.02 17.82 6.41
CA ARG A 90 14.18 17.65 7.84
C ARG A 90 13.37 18.67 8.66
N LYS A 91 13.48 19.96 8.33
CA LYS A 91 12.77 21.03 9.01
C LYS A 91 11.24 20.96 8.88
N GLN A 92 10.77 20.30 7.83
CA GLN A 92 9.34 20.11 7.54
C GLN A 92 8.82 18.75 7.99
N PHE A 93 9.68 17.86 8.52
CA PHE A 93 9.32 16.48 8.78
C PHE A 93 8.19 16.34 9.82
N ALA A 94 8.06 17.28 10.75
CA ALA A 94 6.94 17.38 11.68
C ALA A 94 5.56 17.56 10.98
N THR A 95 5.54 17.90 9.70
CA THR A 95 4.31 17.99 8.87
C THR A 95 4.03 16.73 8.06
N ASN A 96 4.85 15.69 8.18
CA ASN A 96 4.68 14.45 7.45
C ASN A 96 3.28 13.87 7.68
N ARG A 97 2.57 13.48 6.61
CA ARG A 97 1.22 12.88 6.64
C ARG A 97 0.10 13.85 7.07
N LYS A 98 0.39 15.13 7.34
CA LYS A 98 -0.62 16.16 7.66
C LYS A 98 -1.05 16.89 6.39
N LEU A 99 -2.29 17.34 6.36
CA LEU A 99 -2.81 18.13 5.25
C LEU A 99 -1.93 19.35 4.95
N GLY A 100 -1.56 19.51 3.67
CA GLY A 100 -0.64 20.59 3.24
C GLY A 100 0.82 20.42 3.67
N GLY A 101 1.15 19.35 4.39
CA GLY A 101 2.51 18.98 4.77
C GLY A 101 3.18 18.06 3.75
N ILE A 102 4.31 17.45 4.14
CA ILE A 102 5.01 16.50 3.28
C ILE A 102 4.24 15.18 3.17
N ARG A 103 4.31 14.56 2.00
CA ARG A 103 3.58 13.34 1.66
C ARG A 103 4.07 12.14 2.49
N PRO A 104 3.21 11.13 2.73
CA PRO A 104 3.58 9.94 3.48
C PRO A 104 4.69 9.10 2.82
N PHE A 105 4.69 9.08 1.49
CA PHE A 105 5.63 8.33 0.65
C PHE A 105 6.40 9.26 -0.28
N PRO A 106 7.61 8.86 -0.77
CA PRO A 106 8.32 9.60 -1.81
C PRO A 106 7.44 9.85 -3.04
N SER A 107 7.50 11.09 -3.56
CA SER A 107 6.74 11.51 -4.74
C SER A 107 7.51 12.54 -5.55
N PRO A 108 7.70 12.34 -6.87
CA PRO A 108 8.39 13.29 -7.74
C PRO A 108 7.79 14.69 -7.75
N GLN A 109 6.50 14.83 -7.40
CA GLN A 109 5.85 16.14 -7.28
C GLN A 109 6.26 16.89 -6.01
N GLU A 110 6.85 16.22 -5.02
CA GLU A 110 7.30 16.82 -3.77
C GLU A 110 8.76 17.28 -3.85
N ARG A 111 9.64 16.43 -4.37
CA ARG A 111 11.07 16.71 -4.52
C ARG A 111 11.68 15.93 -5.69
N GLU A 112 12.68 16.53 -6.33
CA GLU A 112 13.46 15.93 -7.43
C GLU A 112 14.23 14.67 -7.04
N TYR A 113 14.54 14.51 -5.74
CA TYR A 113 15.20 13.32 -5.18
C TYR A 113 14.27 12.11 -5.13
N ASP A 114 12.96 12.32 -5.16
CA ASP A 114 11.94 11.28 -5.17
C ASP A 114 11.74 10.79 -6.61
N THR A 115 12.49 9.79 -7.00
CA THR A 115 12.62 9.36 -8.40
C THR A 115 11.33 8.81 -8.99
N PHE A 116 10.53 8.10 -8.19
CA PHE A 116 9.29 7.44 -8.63
C PHE A 116 8.24 7.49 -7.55
N ALA A 117 6.95 7.48 -7.93
CA ALA A 117 5.86 7.42 -6.98
C ALA A 117 5.86 6.08 -6.24
N CYS A 118 5.84 6.16 -4.91
CA CYS A 118 5.83 5.01 -4.02
C CYS A 118 4.43 4.81 -3.40
N GLY A 119 4.25 3.75 -2.61
CA GLY A 119 3.02 3.40 -1.90
C GLY A 119 2.59 1.95 -2.16
N HIS A 120 2.76 1.46 -3.37
CA HIS A 120 2.47 0.07 -3.75
C HIS A 120 3.75 -0.74 -3.86
N ALA A 121 3.74 -1.98 -3.34
CA ALA A 121 4.90 -2.87 -3.34
C ALA A 121 5.20 -3.47 -4.73
N SER A 122 6.42 -3.96 -4.91
CA SER A 122 6.89 -4.80 -6.02
C SER A 122 7.11 -4.10 -7.35
N ASN A 123 6.96 -2.76 -7.44
CA ASN A 123 7.09 -2.01 -8.69
C ASN A 123 8.50 -1.44 -8.93
N SER A 124 9.36 -1.41 -7.91
CA SER A 124 10.66 -0.72 -7.97
C SER A 124 11.60 -1.31 -9.01
N ILE A 125 11.66 -2.64 -9.15
CA ILE A 125 12.57 -3.30 -10.11
C ILE A 125 12.19 -2.93 -11.54
N SER A 126 10.92 -3.03 -11.91
CA SER A 126 10.45 -2.69 -13.25
C SER A 126 10.64 -1.20 -13.57
N ALA A 127 10.32 -0.32 -12.63
CA ALA A 127 10.51 1.13 -12.79
C ALA A 127 12.00 1.48 -12.96
N ALA A 128 12.85 0.94 -12.09
CA ALA A 128 14.30 1.19 -12.14
C ALA A 128 14.95 0.58 -13.40
N LEU A 129 14.48 -0.60 -13.85
CA LEU A 129 14.95 -1.20 -15.10
C LEU A 129 14.64 -0.29 -16.30
N GLY A 130 13.41 0.24 -16.38
CA GLY A 130 13.05 1.19 -17.42
C GLY A 130 13.94 2.42 -17.43
N MET A 131 14.26 2.97 -16.25
CA MET A 131 15.18 4.10 -16.11
C MET A 131 16.63 3.74 -16.49
N ALA A 132 17.11 2.55 -16.11
CA ALA A 132 18.45 2.10 -16.44
C ALA A 132 18.63 1.86 -17.94
N VAL A 133 17.63 1.30 -18.61
CA VAL A 133 17.60 1.14 -20.07
C VAL A 133 17.56 2.52 -20.75
N ALA A 134 16.72 3.44 -20.29
CA ALA A 134 16.69 4.80 -20.82
C ALA A 134 18.05 5.51 -20.67
N ALA A 135 18.73 5.35 -19.52
CA ALA A 135 20.06 5.90 -19.29
C ALA A 135 21.13 5.31 -20.24
N SER A 136 20.98 4.04 -20.64
CA SER A 136 21.90 3.40 -21.62
C SER A 136 21.69 3.87 -23.06
N LEU A 137 20.46 4.32 -23.39
CA LEU A 137 20.09 4.78 -24.74
C LEU A 137 20.28 6.29 -24.94
N THR A 138 20.37 7.05 -23.85
CA THR A 138 20.46 8.52 -23.90
C THR A 138 21.90 8.94 -23.61
N PRO A 139 22.55 9.73 -24.49
CA PRO A 139 23.86 10.28 -24.20
C PRO A 139 23.85 11.10 -22.91
N PRO A 140 24.93 11.10 -22.11
CA PRO A 140 25.01 11.93 -20.91
C PRO A 140 24.80 13.41 -21.27
N THR A 141 23.81 14.05 -20.67
CA THR A 141 23.49 15.48 -20.88
C THR A 141 24.38 16.41 -20.05
N THR A 142 25.05 15.87 -19.05
CA THR A 142 26.00 16.57 -18.18
C THR A 142 27.36 15.86 -18.26
N GLY A 143 28.48 16.54 -18.11
CA GLY A 143 29.83 15.96 -18.18
C GLY A 143 30.14 14.84 -17.16
N HIS A 144 29.14 14.34 -16.46
CA HIS A 144 29.18 13.15 -15.63
C HIS A 144 28.81 11.93 -16.49
N GLY A 145 29.42 10.78 -16.23
CA GLY A 145 29.19 9.52 -16.96
C GLY A 145 27.71 9.09 -16.98
N PRO A 146 27.38 7.92 -17.52
CA PRO A 146 25.99 7.46 -17.59
C PRO A 146 25.38 7.36 -16.18
N ARG A 147 24.15 7.89 -16.06
CA ARG A 147 23.36 7.90 -14.84
C ARG A 147 23.26 6.50 -14.24
N LYS A 148 23.49 6.37 -12.94
CA LYS A 148 23.30 5.12 -12.19
C LYS A 148 21.88 5.01 -11.66
N VAL A 149 21.37 3.79 -11.62
CA VAL A 149 20.01 3.51 -11.14
C VAL A 149 20.05 2.39 -10.11
N VAL A 150 19.40 2.62 -8.97
CA VAL A 150 19.32 1.70 -7.84
C VAL A 150 17.85 1.45 -7.50
N ALA A 151 17.45 0.19 -7.41
CA ALA A 151 16.16 -0.23 -6.84
C ALA A 151 16.39 -0.78 -5.44
N VAL A 152 15.67 -0.28 -4.43
CA VAL A 152 15.70 -0.82 -3.05
C VAL A 152 14.37 -1.51 -2.79
N ILE A 153 14.40 -2.83 -2.61
CA ILE A 153 13.22 -3.67 -2.42
C ILE A 153 13.36 -4.53 -1.17
N GLY A 154 12.29 -4.64 -0.38
CA GLY A 154 12.23 -5.55 0.78
C GLY A 154 11.89 -6.98 0.37
N ASP A 155 12.28 -7.95 1.22
CA ASP A 155 12.00 -9.38 1.04
C ASP A 155 10.50 -9.68 0.90
N GLY A 156 9.64 -9.00 1.68
CA GLY A 156 8.19 -9.11 1.54
C GLY A 156 7.66 -8.63 0.18
N ALA A 157 8.18 -7.52 -0.34
CA ALA A 157 7.80 -6.99 -1.65
C ALA A 157 8.32 -7.84 -2.82
N MET A 158 9.38 -8.62 -2.61
CA MET A 158 9.88 -9.60 -3.59
C MET A 158 8.91 -10.74 -3.87
N SER A 159 7.92 -10.99 -3.01
CA SER A 159 6.89 -12.01 -3.23
C SER A 159 5.84 -11.64 -4.28
N GLY A 160 5.74 -10.37 -4.65
CA GLY A 160 4.77 -9.91 -5.65
C GLY A 160 5.15 -10.27 -7.09
N GLY A 161 4.16 -10.62 -7.91
CA GLY A 161 4.37 -11.07 -9.30
C GLY A 161 5.18 -10.08 -10.14
N LEU A 162 4.89 -8.78 -10.05
CA LEU A 162 5.59 -7.74 -10.80
C LEU A 162 7.10 -7.67 -10.50
N ALA A 163 7.52 -8.00 -9.25
CA ALA A 163 8.93 -8.10 -8.91
C ALA A 163 9.62 -9.25 -9.68
N PHE A 164 8.96 -10.42 -9.81
CA PHE A 164 9.46 -11.53 -10.61
C PHE A 164 9.48 -11.22 -12.10
N GLU A 165 8.45 -10.55 -12.62
CA GLU A 165 8.43 -10.07 -14.02
C GLU A 165 9.59 -9.11 -14.28
N GLY A 166 9.84 -8.18 -13.36
CA GLY A 166 10.98 -7.28 -13.41
C GLY A 166 12.31 -8.03 -13.42
N LEU A 167 12.52 -8.95 -12.49
CA LEU A 167 13.74 -9.79 -12.42
C LEU A 167 13.95 -10.60 -13.69
N ASN A 168 12.91 -11.21 -14.23
CA ASN A 168 12.97 -11.99 -15.47
C ASN A 168 13.44 -11.14 -16.65
N ASN A 169 13.11 -9.85 -16.66
CA ASN A 169 13.45 -8.94 -17.75
C ASN A 169 14.79 -8.18 -17.54
N VAL A 170 15.37 -8.17 -16.33
CA VAL A 170 16.60 -7.44 -16.01
C VAL A 170 17.77 -7.83 -16.91
N SER A 171 17.88 -9.09 -17.29
CA SER A 171 18.96 -9.57 -18.16
C SER A 171 18.66 -9.49 -19.66
N SER A 172 17.45 -9.05 -20.05
CA SER A 172 16.98 -9.02 -21.44
C SER A 172 17.53 -7.83 -22.24
N SER A 173 17.96 -6.75 -21.54
CA SER A 173 18.46 -5.54 -22.16
C SER A 173 19.77 -5.08 -21.47
N PRO A 174 20.71 -4.46 -22.21
CA PRO A 174 21.89 -3.86 -21.60
C PRO A 174 21.49 -2.80 -20.58
N ASN A 175 21.95 -2.96 -19.35
CA ASN A 175 21.73 -1.99 -18.26
C ASN A 175 22.75 -2.20 -17.14
N ASP A 176 22.90 -1.19 -16.29
CA ASP A 176 23.79 -1.20 -15.12
C ASP A 176 22.98 -1.20 -13.80
N LEU A 177 21.72 -1.65 -13.82
CA LEU A 177 20.84 -1.64 -12.66
C LEU A 177 21.46 -2.34 -11.45
N LEU A 178 21.44 -1.67 -10.31
CA LEU A 178 21.69 -2.26 -9.00
C LEU A 178 20.35 -2.50 -8.29
N ILE A 179 20.06 -3.75 -7.98
CA ILE A 179 18.95 -4.14 -7.11
C ILE A 179 19.51 -4.37 -5.71
N ILE A 180 18.99 -3.69 -4.70
CA ILE A 180 19.31 -3.92 -3.29
C ILE A 180 18.13 -4.64 -2.66
N LEU A 181 18.35 -5.89 -2.31
CA LEU A 181 17.41 -6.70 -1.53
C LEU A 181 17.67 -6.46 -0.04
N ASN A 182 16.74 -5.75 0.60
CA ASN A 182 16.72 -5.52 2.03
C ASN A 182 15.97 -6.66 2.71
N ASP A 183 16.70 -7.66 3.19
CA ASP A 183 16.16 -8.86 3.84
C ASP A 183 16.18 -8.69 5.35
N ASN A 184 15.00 -8.56 5.94
CA ASN A 184 14.83 -8.55 7.40
C ASN A 184 13.88 -9.66 7.89
N ASN A 185 13.52 -10.59 7.01
CA ASN A 185 12.64 -11.73 7.29
C ASN A 185 11.21 -11.35 7.70
N MET A 186 10.79 -10.10 7.36
CA MET A 186 9.52 -9.53 7.77
C MET A 186 8.84 -8.81 6.60
N SER A 187 7.55 -9.11 6.44
CA SER A 187 6.61 -8.29 5.67
C SER A 187 5.91 -7.29 6.61
N ILE A 188 4.61 -7.17 6.58
CA ILE A 188 3.83 -6.54 7.67
C ILE A 188 3.92 -7.43 8.91
N ASP A 189 3.74 -8.74 8.72
CA ASP A 189 4.03 -9.80 9.68
C ASP A 189 5.22 -10.65 9.15
N ARG A 190 5.46 -11.85 9.67
CA ARG A 190 6.54 -12.72 9.19
C ARG A 190 6.34 -13.06 7.72
N SER A 191 7.39 -12.93 6.91
CA SER A 191 7.37 -13.31 5.50
C SER A 191 6.95 -14.76 5.32
N VAL A 192 6.17 -15.08 4.27
CA VAL A 192 5.65 -16.42 3.99
C VAL A 192 6.17 -16.97 2.66
N GLY A 193 6.02 -18.28 2.47
CA GLY A 193 6.27 -18.96 1.20
C GLY A 193 7.70 -19.41 0.95
N GLY A 194 7.91 -20.01 -0.23
CA GLY A 194 9.18 -20.64 -0.62
C GLY A 194 10.34 -19.65 -0.79
N MET A 195 10.06 -18.41 -1.18
CA MET A 195 11.11 -17.37 -1.29
C MET A 195 11.77 -17.09 0.05
N LYS A 196 10.99 -17.01 1.15
CA LYS A 196 11.54 -16.88 2.49
C LYS A 196 12.50 -18.02 2.84
N GLN A 197 12.07 -19.27 2.62
CA GLN A 197 12.91 -20.44 2.91
C GLN A 197 14.19 -20.43 2.07
N TYR A 198 14.08 -20.01 0.82
CA TYR A 198 15.20 -19.85 -0.08
C TYR A 198 16.20 -18.78 0.42
N LEU A 199 15.74 -17.60 0.81
CA LEU A 199 16.60 -16.53 1.33
C LEU A 199 17.29 -16.93 2.65
N LEU A 200 16.57 -17.61 3.56
CA LEU A 200 17.17 -18.19 4.77
C LEU A 200 18.29 -19.18 4.45
N GLY A 201 18.13 -20.01 3.42
CA GLY A 201 19.17 -20.93 2.96
C GLY A 201 20.43 -20.23 2.42
N LEU A 202 20.28 -19.05 1.83
CA LEU A 202 21.42 -18.23 1.38
C LEU A 202 22.21 -17.64 2.55
N ASN A 203 21.55 -17.34 3.68
CA ASN A 203 22.18 -16.74 4.87
C ASN A 203 23.15 -17.69 5.58
N THR A 204 23.01 -18.99 5.42
CA THR A 204 23.83 -20.00 6.15
C THR A 204 25.23 -20.22 5.56
N ASN A 205 25.60 -19.53 4.46
CA ASN A 205 26.85 -19.77 3.73
C ASN A 205 27.80 -18.55 3.66
N GLU A 206 28.02 -17.88 4.80
CA GLU A 206 28.82 -16.65 4.92
C GLU A 206 30.25 -16.78 4.37
N THR A 207 30.89 -17.92 4.62
CA THR A 207 32.31 -18.16 4.21
C THR A 207 32.47 -18.22 2.69
N TYR A 208 31.50 -18.78 1.98
CA TYR A 208 31.48 -18.85 0.51
C TYR A 208 31.31 -17.48 -0.14
N ASN A 209 30.40 -16.68 0.40
CA ASN A 209 30.10 -15.35 -0.13
C ASN A 209 31.28 -14.38 0.06
N ALA A 210 31.95 -14.42 1.20
CA ALA A 210 33.14 -13.62 1.48
C ALA A 210 34.34 -14.00 0.56
N LEU A 211 34.53 -15.29 0.31
CA LEU A 211 35.60 -15.80 -0.57
C LEU A 211 35.38 -15.39 -2.03
N ARG A 212 34.13 -15.47 -2.48
CA ARG A 212 33.69 -15.06 -3.81
C ARG A 212 33.89 -13.57 -4.06
N PHE A 213 33.50 -12.73 -3.12
CA PHE A 213 33.69 -11.28 -3.20
C PHE A 213 35.18 -10.92 -3.31
N LYS A 214 36.04 -11.58 -2.52
CA LYS A 214 37.51 -11.41 -2.59
C LYS A 214 38.09 -11.85 -3.95
N ALA A 215 37.60 -12.98 -4.50
CA ALA A 215 38.05 -13.51 -5.79
C ALA A 215 37.65 -12.60 -6.96
N THR A 216 36.40 -12.11 -6.98
CA THR A 216 35.93 -11.16 -8.02
C THR A 216 36.69 -9.84 -7.97
N ARG A 217 37.01 -9.36 -6.76
CA ARG A 217 37.83 -8.15 -6.56
C ARG A 217 39.26 -8.33 -7.06
N TRP A 218 39.85 -9.52 -6.85
CA TRP A 218 41.21 -9.83 -7.31
C TRP A 218 41.29 -9.91 -8.85
N LEU A 219 40.26 -10.50 -9.50
CA LEU A 219 40.16 -10.58 -10.97
C LEU A 219 39.97 -9.19 -11.61
N ASN A 220 39.14 -8.33 -10.99
CA ASN A 220 38.95 -6.94 -11.45
C ASN A 220 40.26 -6.10 -11.34
N LYS A 221 41.02 -6.27 -10.26
CA LYS A 221 42.29 -5.54 -10.05
C LYS A 221 43.37 -5.89 -11.06
N ARG A 222 43.30 -7.07 -11.70
CA ARG A 222 44.31 -7.54 -12.67
C ARG A 222 43.95 -7.32 -14.14
N GLY A 223 42.85 -6.60 -14.43
CA GLY A 223 42.45 -6.29 -15.81
C GLY A 223 42.12 -7.52 -16.68
N LEU A 224 41.88 -8.69 -16.05
CA LEU A 224 41.65 -9.96 -16.77
C LEU A 224 40.21 -10.09 -17.30
N LEU A 225 39.43 -9.03 -17.30
CA LEU A 225 38.01 -9.01 -17.68
C LEU A 225 37.75 -8.10 -18.91
N GLU A 226 38.54 -8.22 -19.99
CA GLU A 226 38.20 -7.66 -21.30
C GLU A 226 37.08 -8.49 -21.99
N ASP A 227 36.20 -7.80 -22.74
CA ASP A 227 34.84 -8.25 -23.09
C ASP A 227 34.71 -9.61 -23.84
N ASP A 228 35.60 -10.00 -24.69
CA ASP A 228 35.45 -11.22 -25.49
C ASP A 228 35.95 -12.51 -24.82
N ARG A 229 36.89 -12.42 -23.91
CA ARG A 229 37.33 -13.55 -23.08
C ARG A 229 36.43 -13.80 -21.87
N ARG A 230 35.63 -12.81 -21.55
CA ARG A 230 34.72 -12.75 -20.39
C ARG A 230 33.64 -13.82 -20.42
N LYS A 231 33.03 -14.06 -21.59
CA LYS A 231 31.95 -15.08 -21.76
C LYS A 231 32.48 -16.50 -21.54
N GLY A 232 33.69 -16.79 -21.98
CA GLY A 232 34.33 -18.10 -21.77
C GLY A 232 34.77 -18.35 -20.33
N LEU A 233 35.37 -17.34 -19.68
CA LEU A 233 35.81 -17.41 -18.28
C LEU A 233 34.62 -17.43 -17.31
N ILE A 234 33.56 -16.70 -17.58
CA ILE A 234 32.32 -16.75 -16.78
C ILE A 234 31.65 -18.12 -16.92
N ARG A 235 31.58 -18.69 -18.14
CA ARG A 235 31.05 -20.06 -18.34
C ARG A 235 31.91 -21.11 -17.64
N LEU A 236 33.24 -21.03 -17.71
CA LEU A 236 34.13 -21.94 -17.02
C LEU A 236 34.07 -21.76 -15.51
N SER A 237 34.04 -20.54 -15.00
CA SER A 237 33.84 -20.24 -13.59
C SER A 237 32.48 -20.75 -13.08
N ASN A 238 31.41 -20.59 -13.87
CA ASN A 238 30.09 -21.09 -13.54
C ASN A 238 29.99 -22.62 -13.61
N ALA A 239 30.69 -23.26 -14.58
CA ALA A 239 30.77 -24.72 -14.66
C ALA A 239 31.58 -25.35 -13.49
N ILE A 240 32.67 -24.72 -13.08
CA ILE A 240 33.45 -25.13 -11.90
C ILE A 240 32.64 -24.91 -10.61
N LYS A 241 31.89 -23.80 -10.51
CA LYS A 241 30.98 -23.52 -9.38
C LYS A 241 29.81 -24.48 -9.32
N SER A 242 29.19 -24.81 -10.46
CA SER A 242 28.11 -25.81 -10.57
C SER A 242 28.58 -27.21 -10.15
N ALA A 243 29.86 -27.54 -10.36
CA ALA A 243 30.44 -28.82 -9.93
C ALA A 243 30.78 -28.87 -8.45
N ILE A 244 31.02 -27.71 -7.80
CA ILE A 244 31.40 -27.61 -6.39
C ILE A 244 30.23 -27.28 -5.46
N SER A 245 29.22 -26.53 -5.94
CA SER A 245 28.01 -26.22 -5.17
C SER A 245 26.78 -26.73 -5.90
N HIS A 246 26.04 -27.64 -5.31
CA HIS A 246 24.81 -28.23 -5.85
C HIS A 246 23.61 -27.23 -5.91
N GLN A 247 23.79 -25.93 -5.65
CA GLN A 247 22.72 -24.94 -5.67
C GLN A 247 23.15 -23.70 -6.46
N GLN A 248 22.67 -23.58 -7.69
CA GLN A 248 22.66 -22.28 -8.38
C GLN A 248 21.69 -21.34 -7.67
N ASN A 249 22.16 -20.14 -7.34
CA ASN A 249 21.31 -19.07 -6.86
C ASN A 249 20.31 -18.66 -7.97
N ILE A 250 19.02 -18.52 -7.64
CA ILE A 250 17.96 -18.15 -8.60
C ILE A 250 18.30 -16.88 -9.39
N PHE A 251 18.91 -15.89 -8.75
CA PHE A 251 19.30 -14.64 -9.39
C PHE A 251 20.40 -14.85 -10.44
N GLU A 252 21.36 -15.71 -10.14
CA GLU A 252 22.42 -16.06 -11.10
C GLU A 252 21.88 -16.91 -12.25
N GLY A 253 20.90 -17.76 -11.99
CA GLY A 253 20.14 -18.46 -13.04
C GLY A 253 19.44 -17.50 -14.01
N MET A 254 19.04 -16.31 -13.54
CA MET A 254 18.49 -15.22 -14.35
C MET A 254 19.56 -14.28 -14.93
N ASN A 255 20.86 -14.63 -14.89
CA ASN A 255 21.98 -13.81 -15.32
C ASN A 255 22.15 -12.47 -14.55
N ILE A 256 21.65 -12.39 -13.33
CA ILE A 256 21.87 -11.26 -12.42
C ILE A 256 23.01 -11.63 -11.49
N ARG A 257 24.07 -10.80 -11.43
CA ARG A 257 25.18 -11.05 -10.52
C ARG A 257 24.75 -10.82 -9.08
N TYR A 258 24.85 -11.84 -8.26
CA TYR A 258 24.48 -11.81 -6.85
C TYR A 258 25.68 -11.54 -5.95
N PHE A 259 25.49 -10.66 -4.95
CA PHE A 259 26.48 -10.31 -3.92
C PHE A 259 25.78 -10.29 -2.56
N GLY A 260 26.33 -10.98 -1.59
CA GLY A 260 25.80 -11.03 -0.23
C GLY A 260 25.53 -12.45 0.27
N PRO A 261 24.82 -12.59 1.42
CA PRO A 261 24.33 -11.46 2.21
C PRO A 261 25.44 -10.70 2.94
N PHE A 262 25.27 -9.39 3.13
CA PHE A 262 26.13 -8.54 3.94
C PHE A 262 25.33 -7.90 5.08
N ASP A 263 26.04 -7.46 6.12
CA ASP A 263 25.46 -6.70 7.23
C ASP A 263 24.98 -5.32 6.72
N GLY A 264 23.68 -5.08 6.79
CA GLY A 264 23.04 -3.83 6.39
C GLY A 264 23.17 -2.71 7.42
N HIS A 265 23.75 -2.96 8.60
CA HIS A 265 23.93 -1.98 9.67
C HIS A 265 25.37 -1.47 9.80
N ASN A 266 26.28 -1.92 8.94
CA ASN A 266 27.65 -1.40 8.89
C ASN A 266 27.79 -0.36 7.79
N VAL A 267 27.54 0.92 8.10
CA VAL A 267 27.53 2.02 7.12
C VAL A 267 28.87 2.15 6.39
N LYS A 268 30.01 1.97 7.08
CA LYS A 268 31.35 2.06 6.46
C LYS A 268 31.60 0.95 5.45
N GLU A 269 31.15 -0.25 5.76
CA GLU A 269 31.23 -1.39 4.83
C GLU A 269 30.28 -1.19 3.63
N LEU A 270 29.05 -0.72 3.88
CA LEU A 270 28.08 -0.41 2.83
C LEU A 270 28.66 0.62 1.84
N VAL A 271 29.24 1.71 2.32
CA VAL A 271 29.91 2.72 1.47
C VAL A 271 30.99 2.08 0.61
N ARG A 272 31.83 1.20 1.19
CA ARG A 272 32.88 0.50 0.46
C ARG A 272 32.32 -0.42 -0.63
N ILE A 273 31.27 -1.16 -0.33
CA ILE A 273 30.62 -2.08 -1.27
C ILE A 273 29.94 -1.30 -2.39
N LEU A 274 29.15 -0.28 -2.05
CA LEU A 274 28.40 0.53 -3.03
C LEU A 274 29.34 1.28 -3.98
N ARG A 275 30.47 1.82 -3.51
CA ARG A 275 31.50 2.43 -4.38
C ARG A 275 32.04 1.44 -5.42
N GLN A 276 32.28 0.20 -5.02
CA GLN A 276 32.75 -0.84 -5.95
C GLN A 276 31.65 -1.24 -6.95
N MET A 277 30.40 -1.33 -6.50
CA MET A 277 29.27 -1.69 -7.37
C MET A 277 28.90 -0.59 -8.34
N LYS A 278 29.10 0.68 -7.98
CA LYS A 278 28.87 1.83 -8.86
C LYS A 278 29.71 1.74 -10.14
N GLU A 279 30.93 1.19 -10.06
CA GLU A 279 31.85 1.00 -11.18
C GLU A 279 31.64 -0.31 -11.97
N MET A 280 30.74 -1.19 -11.49
CA MET A 280 30.48 -2.45 -12.18
C MET A 280 29.44 -2.28 -13.28
N HIS A 281 29.69 -2.87 -14.45
CA HIS A 281 28.72 -2.94 -15.55
C HIS A 281 27.83 -4.17 -15.47
N GLY A 282 26.64 -4.06 -16.04
CA GLY A 282 25.62 -5.10 -16.11
C GLY A 282 24.81 -5.25 -14.82
N PRO A 283 23.67 -5.96 -14.90
CA PRO A 283 22.72 -6.09 -13.78
C PRO A 283 23.33 -6.83 -12.59
N LYS A 284 23.04 -6.35 -11.40
CA LYS A 284 23.57 -6.88 -10.16
C LYS A 284 22.56 -6.75 -9.01
N LEU A 285 22.60 -7.70 -8.10
CA LEU A 285 21.80 -7.71 -6.87
C LEU A 285 22.72 -7.74 -5.66
N LEU A 286 22.53 -6.78 -4.77
CA LEU A 286 23.14 -6.72 -3.45
C LEU A 286 22.11 -7.18 -2.41
N HIS A 287 22.39 -8.29 -1.75
CA HIS A 287 21.59 -8.82 -0.65
C HIS A 287 22.15 -8.30 0.66
N LEU A 288 21.31 -7.59 1.42
CA LEU A 288 21.62 -7.06 2.74
C LEU A 288 20.74 -7.74 3.78
N HIS A 289 21.35 -8.18 4.85
CA HIS A 289 20.65 -8.63 6.04
C HIS A 289 20.49 -7.44 6.98
N THR A 290 19.25 -7.11 7.36
CA THR A 290 18.93 -6.00 8.26
C THR A 290 18.01 -6.45 9.38
N GLN A 291 17.86 -5.61 10.39
CA GLN A 291 16.92 -5.79 11.49
C GLN A 291 15.89 -4.66 11.46
N LYS A 292 14.63 -5.02 11.29
CA LYS A 292 13.52 -4.05 11.34
C LYS A 292 13.43 -3.46 12.75
N GLY A 293 13.39 -2.13 12.86
CA GLY A 293 13.40 -1.44 14.16
C GLY A 293 14.78 -1.25 14.80
N HIS A 294 15.87 -1.52 14.06
CA HIS A 294 17.26 -1.48 14.54
C HIS A 294 17.59 -0.19 15.31
N GLY A 295 18.25 -0.37 16.47
CA GLY A 295 18.68 0.72 17.37
C GLY A 295 17.57 1.32 18.21
N TYR A 296 16.36 0.75 18.21
CA TYR A 296 15.28 1.10 19.13
C TYR A 296 14.69 -0.15 19.78
N PRO A 297 15.10 -0.50 21.01
CA PRO A 297 14.76 -1.78 21.64
C PRO A 297 13.27 -2.14 21.69
N PRO A 298 12.32 -1.21 21.88
CA PRO A 298 10.90 -1.54 21.81
C PRO A 298 10.50 -2.07 20.43
N ALA A 299 11.01 -1.47 19.32
CA ALA A 299 10.69 -1.87 17.97
C ALA A 299 11.39 -3.18 17.55
N GLU A 300 12.58 -3.45 18.09
CA GLU A 300 13.29 -4.71 17.83
C GLU A 300 12.59 -5.93 18.47
N ARG A 301 11.93 -5.73 19.63
CA ARG A 301 11.21 -6.79 20.34
C ARG A 301 9.87 -7.17 19.74
N ASP A 302 9.15 -6.20 19.17
CA ASP A 302 7.82 -6.41 18.60
C ASP A 302 7.67 -5.63 17.27
N VAL A 303 8.31 -6.15 16.25
CA VAL A 303 8.39 -5.51 14.93
C VAL A 303 7.03 -5.32 14.24
N THR A 304 6.06 -6.15 14.55
CA THR A 304 4.70 -6.09 13.99
C THR A 304 3.94 -4.89 14.54
N THR A 305 3.88 -4.74 15.85
CA THR A 305 3.27 -3.58 16.51
C THR A 305 3.98 -2.28 16.12
N TRP A 306 5.32 -2.31 16.08
CA TRP A 306 6.15 -1.15 15.77
C TRP A 306 6.30 -0.85 14.28
N HIS A 307 5.65 -1.61 13.42
CA HIS A 307 5.52 -1.22 12.00
C HIS A 307 4.83 0.15 11.86
N ALA A 308 3.71 0.36 12.60
CA ALA A 308 3.00 1.63 12.68
C ALA A 308 2.40 1.80 14.11
N PRO A 309 3.23 2.20 15.11
CA PRO A 309 2.90 2.06 16.53
C PRO A 309 1.81 3.01 17.05
N GLY A 310 1.42 4.02 16.30
CA GLY A 310 0.66 5.15 16.82
C GLY A 310 1.56 6.12 17.58
N LYS A 311 1.00 6.94 18.49
CA LYS A 311 1.78 7.82 19.39
C LYS A 311 2.38 7.00 20.52
N PHE A 312 3.58 7.39 20.95
CA PHE A 312 4.30 6.71 22.02
C PHE A 312 5.28 7.67 22.72
N ASP A 313 5.72 7.30 23.90
CA ASP A 313 6.81 7.97 24.60
C ASP A 313 8.15 7.47 24.00
N PRO A 314 9.02 8.36 23.47
CA PRO A 314 10.25 7.94 22.79
C PRO A 314 11.29 7.33 23.72
N ASP A 315 11.28 7.66 25.01
CA ASP A 315 12.27 7.22 25.99
C ASP A 315 11.90 5.85 26.57
N THR A 316 10.61 5.65 26.89
CA THR A 316 10.13 4.41 27.51
C THR A 316 9.61 3.39 26.51
N GLY A 317 9.18 3.83 25.34
CA GLY A 317 8.46 3.01 24.35
C GLY A 317 7.01 2.71 24.75
N GLU A 318 6.45 3.40 25.75
CA GLU A 318 5.05 3.23 26.11
C GLU A 318 4.14 3.82 25.04
N ARG A 319 3.24 2.99 24.48
CA ARG A 319 2.31 3.43 23.43
C ARG A 319 1.12 4.14 24.05
N LEU A 320 0.80 5.33 23.56
CA LEU A 320 -0.37 6.10 23.93
C LEU A 320 -1.60 5.56 23.16
N VAL A 321 -2.10 4.40 23.59
CA VAL A 321 -3.26 3.76 22.97
C VAL A 321 -4.52 4.37 23.56
N ASP A 322 -5.40 4.87 22.69
CA ASP A 322 -6.75 5.25 23.08
C ASP A 322 -7.59 3.98 23.33
N SER A 323 -7.73 3.61 24.58
CA SER A 323 -8.42 2.39 25.02
C SER A 323 -9.83 2.67 25.54
N ASP A 324 -10.49 3.73 25.08
CA ASP A 324 -11.87 4.04 25.48
C ASP A 324 -12.82 2.92 25.00
N PRO A 325 -13.34 2.06 25.92
CA PRO A 325 -14.19 0.93 25.55
C PRO A 325 -15.58 1.38 25.08
N SER A 326 -15.94 2.64 25.22
CA SER A 326 -17.20 3.21 24.72
C SER A 326 -17.16 3.53 23.23
N LYS A 327 -15.94 3.59 22.63
CA LYS A 327 -15.79 3.85 21.19
C LYS A 327 -16.21 2.64 20.37
N PRO A 328 -16.91 2.87 19.24
CA PRO A 328 -17.24 1.80 18.31
C PRO A 328 -16.00 1.04 17.84
N GLN A 329 -16.16 -0.27 17.62
CA GLN A 329 -15.08 -1.12 17.07
C GLN A 329 -14.69 -0.66 15.65
N LYS A 330 -13.45 -0.96 15.27
CA LYS A 330 -13.03 -0.71 13.88
C LYS A 330 -13.70 -1.73 12.94
N TYR A 331 -14.06 -1.30 11.74
CA TYR A 331 -14.65 -2.19 10.74
C TYR A 331 -13.82 -3.45 10.48
N GLN A 332 -12.48 -3.31 10.42
CA GLN A 332 -11.58 -4.47 10.25
C GLN A 332 -11.67 -5.49 11.39
N ASP A 333 -11.91 -5.03 12.63
CA ASP A 333 -12.04 -5.93 13.79
C ASP A 333 -13.40 -6.61 13.77
N VAL A 334 -14.48 -5.88 13.44
CA VAL A 334 -15.82 -6.43 13.22
C VAL A 334 -15.80 -7.50 12.13
N PHE A 335 -15.10 -7.22 11.01
CA PHE A 335 -14.87 -8.17 9.94
C PHE A 335 -14.19 -9.44 10.45
N GLY A 336 -13.07 -9.32 11.16
CA GLY A 336 -12.29 -10.45 11.66
C GLY A 336 -13.09 -11.34 12.63
N TYR A 337 -13.77 -10.73 13.60
CA TYR A 337 -14.64 -11.48 14.54
C TYR A 337 -15.82 -12.14 13.84
N THR A 338 -16.44 -11.47 12.88
CA THR A 338 -17.56 -12.03 12.13
C THR A 338 -17.12 -13.20 11.25
N LEU A 339 -15.97 -13.08 10.59
CA LEU A 339 -15.41 -14.15 9.78
C LEU A 339 -15.13 -15.40 10.62
N LEU A 340 -14.56 -15.22 11.82
CA LEU A 340 -14.31 -16.31 12.75
C LEU A 340 -15.62 -17.01 13.14
N GLU A 341 -16.64 -16.24 13.56
CA GLU A 341 -17.96 -16.75 13.92
C GLU A 341 -18.62 -17.54 12.77
N LEU A 342 -18.55 -17.01 11.55
CA LEU A 342 -19.07 -17.69 10.36
C LEU A 342 -18.32 -18.99 10.04
N ALA A 343 -16.98 -18.99 10.18
CA ALA A 343 -16.15 -20.16 9.93
C ALA A 343 -16.33 -21.26 10.99
N GLU A 344 -16.71 -20.91 12.21
CA GLU A 344 -17.11 -21.87 13.25
C GLU A 344 -18.43 -22.57 12.92
N GLN A 345 -19.37 -21.85 12.28
CA GLN A 345 -20.68 -22.39 11.90
C GLN A 345 -20.64 -23.12 10.55
N ASN A 346 -19.74 -22.73 9.63
CA ASN A 346 -19.62 -23.31 8.30
C ASN A 346 -18.16 -23.63 7.96
N PRO A 347 -17.74 -24.92 8.04
CA PRO A 347 -16.33 -25.32 7.82
C PRO A 347 -15.84 -25.11 6.39
N ARG A 348 -16.70 -24.80 5.42
CA ARG A 348 -16.31 -24.46 4.05
C ARG A 348 -15.77 -23.04 3.95
N ILE A 349 -16.00 -22.18 4.96
CA ILE A 349 -15.49 -20.81 4.95
C ILE A 349 -14.00 -20.80 5.27
N VAL A 350 -13.24 -20.13 4.43
CA VAL A 350 -11.80 -19.90 4.59
C VAL A 350 -11.47 -18.43 4.32
N GLY A 351 -10.54 -17.87 5.09
CA GLY A 351 -10.00 -16.54 4.84
C GLY A 351 -8.80 -16.62 3.91
N VAL A 352 -8.69 -15.69 2.96
CA VAL A 352 -7.49 -15.47 2.14
C VAL A 352 -7.09 -14.01 2.27
N THR A 353 -5.85 -13.76 2.67
CA THR A 353 -5.39 -12.39 2.91
C THR A 353 -3.91 -12.25 2.63
N PRO A 354 -3.45 -11.10 2.11
CA PRO A 354 -2.03 -10.77 2.09
C PRO A 354 -1.47 -10.34 3.45
N ALA A 355 -2.25 -10.36 4.57
CA ALA A 355 -1.76 -9.75 5.83
C ALA A 355 -2.53 -10.05 7.14
N MET A 356 -3.15 -11.22 7.40
CA MET A 356 -3.81 -11.47 8.72
C MET A 356 -3.73 -12.92 9.21
N PRO A 357 -3.51 -13.20 10.54
CA PRO A 357 -3.39 -14.54 11.10
C PRO A 357 -4.74 -15.13 11.58
N ASN A 358 -4.77 -16.47 11.74
CA ASN A 358 -5.80 -17.39 12.25
C ASN A 358 -6.89 -17.82 11.26
N ARG A 359 -6.84 -19.11 10.85
CA ARG A 359 -7.69 -19.76 9.83
C ARG A 359 -7.72 -19.02 8.49
N THR A 360 -6.69 -18.25 8.21
CA THR A 360 -6.51 -17.52 6.97
C THR A 360 -5.27 -18.01 6.25
N PHE A 361 -5.37 -18.12 4.92
CA PHE A 361 -4.20 -18.35 4.07
C PHE A 361 -3.54 -17.00 3.80
N ASP A 362 -2.40 -16.76 4.42
CA ASP A 362 -1.55 -15.62 4.06
C ASP A 362 -0.78 -15.96 2.78
N VAL A 363 -1.02 -15.18 1.74
CA VAL A 363 -0.41 -15.37 0.41
C VAL A 363 0.76 -14.43 0.15
N GLY A 364 1.18 -13.65 1.15
CA GLY A 364 2.15 -12.58 0.98
C GLY A 364 1.56 -11.41 0.18
N ILE A 365 2.40 -10.47 -0.27
CA ILE A 365 1.96 -9.33 -1.08
C ILE A 365 1.71 -9.78 -2.52
N ALA A 366 0.59 -10.46 -2.75
CA ALA A 366 0.29 -11.14 -4.02
C ALA A 366 -1.22 -11.13 -4.32
N GLU A 367 -1.80 -9.95 -4.57
CA GLU A 367 -3.24 -9.73 -4.71
C GLU A 367 -3.85 -10.53 -5.88
N GLY A 368 -3.16 -10.58 -7.04
CA GLY A 368 -3.61 -11.40 -8.18
C GLY A 368 -3.66 -12.88 -7.84
N HIS A 369 -2.61 -13.41 -7.18
CA HIS A 369 -2.59 -14.78 -6.67
C HIS A 369 -3.72 -15.04 -5.67
N ALA A 370 -3.97 -14.11 -4.74
CA ALA A 370 -5.04 -14.23 -3.75
C ALA A 370 -6.40 -14.47 -4.40
N VAL A 371 -6.71 -13.73 -5.47
CA VAL A 371 -7.98 -13.84 -6.21
C VAL A 371 -8.06 -15.15 -6.97
N THR A 372 -7.06 -15.50 -7.79
CA THR A 372 -7.05 -16.77 -8.56
C THR A 372 -7.06 -17.98 -7.63
N PHE A 373 -6.29 -17.96 -6.54
CA PHE A 373 -6.26 -19.02 -5.53
C PHE A 373 -7.64 -19.18 -4.85
N SER A 374 -8.30 -18.07 -4.51
CA SER A 374 -9.68 -18.08 -4.02
C SER A 374 -10.64 -18.68 -5.05
N GLY A 375 -10.50 -18.34 -6.33
CA GLY A 375 -11.27 -18.95 -7.43
C GLY A 375 -11.10 -20.46 -7.47
N GLY A 376 -9.85 -20.96 -7.38
CA GLY A 376 -9.55 -22.39 -7.31
C GLY A 376 -10.23 -23.09 -6.15
N MET A 377 -10.13 -22.52 -4.93
CA MET A 377 -10.81 -23.07 -3.75
C MET A 377 -12.32 -23.06 -3.86
N ALA A 378 -12.90 -22.00 -4.42
CA ALA A 378 -14.34 -21.90 -4.64
C ALA A 378 -14.84 -22.92 -5.67
N LYS A 379 -14.03 -23.23 -6.70
CA LYS A 379 -14.31 -24.26 -7.69
C LYS A 379 -14.47 -25.64 -7.06
N ASP A 380 -13.71 -25.91 -6.00
CA ASP A 380 -13.75 -27.18 -5.25
C ASP A 380 -14.69 -27.14 -4.02
N GLY A 381 -15.56 -26.12 -3.95
CA GLY A 381 -16.69 -26.07 -3.00
C GLY A 381 -16.41 -25.37 -1.67
N LEU A 382 -15.25 -24.73 -1.50
CA LEU A 382 -14.99 -23.82 -0.38
C LEU A 382 -15.67 -22.45 -0.63
N ILE A 383 -15.73 -21.63 0.42
CA ILE A 383 -16.28 -20.27 0.38
C ILE A 383 -15.18 -19.31 0.86
N PRO A 384 -14.30 -18.87 -0.06
CA PRO A 384 -13.20 -17.99 0.32
C PRO A 384 -13.70 -16.56 0.57
N PHE A 385 -13.31 -16.01 1.71
CA PHE A 385 -13.37 -14.58 2.00
C PHE A 385 -12.00 -13.98 1.66
N CYS A 386 -11.90 -13.40 0.48
CA CYS A 386 -10.67 -12.80 -0.05
C CYS A 386 -10.61 -11.33 0.41
N ASN A 387 -9.82 -11.07 1.46
CA ASN A 387 -9.69 -9.74 2.03
C ASN A 387 -8.47 -9.02 1.42
N ILE A 388 -8.72 -7.94 0.70
CA ILE A 388 -7.70 -7.11 0.04
C ILE A 388 -8.07 -5.63 0.28
N TYR A 389 -7.07 -4.75 0.44
CA TYR A 389 -7.36 -3.31 0.46
C TYR A 389 -7.93 -2.86 -0.88
N SER A 390 -8.96 -2.03 -0.85
CA SER A 390 -9.64 -1.54 -2.05
C SER A 390 -8.66 -0.96 -3.09
N ALA A 391 -7.67 -0.15 -2.66
CA ALA A 391 -6.66 0.40 -3.54
C ALA A 391 -5.74 -0.66 -4.18
N PHE A 392 -5.47 -1.77 -3.47
CA PHE A 392 -4.59 -2.85 -3.95
C PHE A 392 -5.33 -3.89 -4.79
N ALA A 393 -6.64 -4.02 -4.63
CA ALA A 393 -7.48 -4.88 -5.45
C ALA A 393 -7.42 -4.51 -6.96
N GLN A 394 -6.99 -3.29 -7.29
CA GLN A 394 -6.74 -2.86 -8.67
C GLN A 394 -5.72 -3.77 -9.40
N ARG A 395 -4.75 -4.38 -8.68
CA ARG A 395 -3.80 -5.34 -9.25
C ARG A 395 -4.43 -6.68 -9.64
N ALA A 396 -5.58 -6.98 -9.08
CA ALA A 396 -6.30 -8.22 -9.32
C ALA A 396 -7.52 -8.03 -10.21
N TYR A 397 -7.65 -6.89 -10.89
CA TYR A 397 -8.83 -6.56 -11.70
C TYR A 397 -9.13 -7.60 -12.78
N ASP A 398 -8.11 -7.99 -13.54
CA ASP A 398 -8.24 -9.06 -14.54
C ASP A 398 -8.65 -10.41 -13.91
N HIS A 399 -8.02 -10.77 -12.79
CA HIS A 399 -8.29 -12.02 -12.07
C HIS A 399 -9.72 -12.06 -11.50
N ILE A 400 -10.25 -10.91 -11.03
CA ILE A 400 -11.66 -10.81 -10.61
C ILE A 400 -12.60 -11.09 -11.78
N ILE A 401 -12.30 -10.56 -12.96
CA ILE A 401 -13.11 -10.75 -14.16
C ILE A 401 -13.01 -12.19 -14.69
N HIS A 402 -11.78 -12.61 -15.01
CA HIS A 402 -11.51 -13.83 -15.75
C HIS A 402 -11.62 -15.09 -14.88
N ASP A 403 -11.01 -15.06 -13.68
CA ASP A 403 -10.85 -16.26 -12.87
C ASP A 403 -12.03 -16.49 -11.91
N VAL A 404 -12.86 -15.47 -11.67
CA VAL A 404 -13.95 -15.56 -10.69
C VAL A 404 -15.30 -15.18 -11.29
N ALA A 405 -15.49 -13.95 -11.80
CA ALA A 405 -16.80 -13.47 -12.23
C ALA A 405 -17.30 -14.18 -13.50
N LEU A 406 -16.44 -14.43 -14.48
CA LEU A 406 -16.76 -15.19 -15.70
C LEU A 406 -17.25 -16.61 -15.36
N LEU A 407 -16.64 -17.23 -14.36
CA LEU A 407 -16.93 -18.60 -13.91
C LEU A 407 -18.05 -18.66 -12.87
N ARG A 408 -18.57 -17.51 -12.41
CA ARG A 408 -19.61 -17.38 -11.36
C ARG A 408 -19.23 -18.12 -10.06
N LEU A 409 -17.96 -18.06 -9.67
CA LEU A 409 -17.46 -18.74 -8.48
C LEU A 409 -17.88 -18.00 -7.20
N ASN A 410 -18.22 -18.73 -6.15
CA ASN A 410 -18.65 -18.16 -4.89
C ASN A 410 -17.46 -17.67 -4.05
N VAL A 411 -16.82 -16.58 -4.48
CA VAL A 411 -15.77 -15.87 -3.76
C VAL A 411 -16.36 -14.60 -3.16
N VAL A 412 -16.11 -14.36 -1.87
CA VAL A 412 -16.50 -13.12 -1.18
C VAL A 412 -15.29 -12.19 -1.13
N PHE A 413 -15.29 -11.14 -1.93
CA PHE A 413 -14.27 -10.10 -1.92
C PHE A 413 -14.57 -9.08 -0.82
N CYS A 414 -13.71 -9.00 0.18
CA CYS A 414 -13.82 -8.04 1.26
C CYS A 414 -12.82 -6.91 1.02
N LEU A 415 -13.31 -5.80 0.45
CA LEU A 415 -12.49 -4.64 0.11
C LEU A 415 -12.40 -3.71 1.31
N ASP A 416 -11.35 -3.91 2.11
CA ASP A 416 -11.04 -3.06 3.26
C ASP A 416 -10.46 -1.71 2.79
N ARG A 417 -10.61 -0.68 3.59
CA ARG A 417 -10.13 0.68 3.30
C ARG A 417 -10.72 1.29 2.02
N ALA A 418 -12.00 1.04 1.78
CA ALA A 418 -12.73 1.64 0.68
C ALA A 418 -12.97 3.14 0.92
N GLY A 419 -12.88 3.93 -0.15
CA GLY A 419 -13.00 5.39 -0.09
C GLY A 419 -11.76 6.09 0.46
N LEU A 420 -11.96 7.22 1.14
CA LEU A 420 -10.88 8.00 1.73
C LEU A 420 -10.30 7.28 2.95
N VAL A 421 -8.98 7.12 3.00
CA VAL A 421 -8.26 6.44 4.09
C VAL A 421 -7.45 7.39 4.98
N GLY A 422 -7.34 8.66 4.59
CA GLY A 422 -6.71 9.68 5.40
C GLY A 422 -5.22 9.87 5.09
N GLU A 423 -4.37 9.72 6.09
CA GLU A 423 -2.97 10.16 6.10
C GLU A 423 -2.06 9.41 5.12
N ASP A 424 -2.46 8.24 4.61
CA ASP A 424 -1.70 7.47 3.61
C ASP A 424 -1.90 8.01 2.18
N GLY A 425 -2.90 8.86 1.97
CA GLY A 425 -3.06 9.67 0.78
C GLY A 425 -3.42 8.91 -0.50
N PRO A 426 -3.11 9.51 -1.67
CA PRO A 426 -3.64 9.10 -2.97
C PRO A 426 -3.32 7.66 -3.37
N THR A 427 -2.25 7.08 -2.85
CA THR A 427 -1.85 5.71 -3.16
C THR A 427 -2.65 4.66 -2.40
N HIS A 428 -3.37 5.06 -1.35
CA HIS A 428 -4.14 4.16 -0.48
C HIS A 428 -5.64 4.42 -0.50
N HIS A 429 -6.11 5.55 -1.06
CA HIS A 429 -7.55 5.80 -1.20
C HIS A 429 -8.21 4.74 -2.09
N GLY A 430 -9.22 4.05 -1.55
CA GLY A 430 -10.05 3.10 -2.28
C GLY A 430 -11.13 3.83 -3.10
N ALA A 431 -10.70 4.73 -3.99
CA ALA A 431 -11.59 5.65 -4.69
C ALA A 431 -12.28 5.03 -5.91
N PHE A 432 -11.66 4.06 -6.57
CA PHE A 432 -12.03 3.61 -7.92
C PHE A 432 -12.79 2.29 -7.94
N ASP A 433 -12.89 1.57 -6.82
CA ASP A 433 -13.46 0.23 -6.74
C ASP A 433 -14.90 0.14 -7.26
N LEU A 434 -15.79 1.06 -6.88
CA LEU A 434 -17.17 1.09 -7.33
C LEU A 434 -17.26 1.24 -8.86
N ALA A 435 -16.57 2.24 -9.41
CA ALA A 435 -16.60 2.52 -10.84
C ALA A 435 -15.96 1.42 -11.68
N ALA A 436 -14.85 0.83 -11.20
CA ALA A 436 -14.15 -0.24 -11.91
C ALA A 436 -14.93 -1.57 -11.88
N LEU A 437 -15.55 -1.92 -10.76
CA LEU A 437 -16.21 -3.21 -10.60
C LEU A 437 -17.66 -3.24 -11.10
N ARG A 438 -18.37 -2.10 -11.12
CA ARG A 438 -19.76 -2.02 -11.56
C ARG A 438 -20.04 -2.63 -12.92
N PRO A 439 -19.23 -2.43 -13.98
CA PRO A 439 -19.50 -2.99 -15.32
C PRO A 439 -19.33 -4.51 -15.40
N ILE A 440 -18.65 -5.15 -14.42
CA ILE A 440 -18.34 -6.59 -14.50
C ILE A 440 -19.62 -7.41 -14.33
N PRO A 441 -19.98 -8.30 -15.30
CA PRO A 441 -21.14 -9.18 -15.19
C PRO A 441 -21.02 -10.15 -13.98
N ASN A 442 -22.16 -10.65 -13.51
CA ASN A 442 -22.27 -11.66 -12.46
C ASN A 442 -21.76 -11.22 -11.06
N LEU A 443 -21.29 -10.00 -10.90
CA LEU A 443 -20.73 -9.51 -9.64
C LEU A 443 -21.79 -8.78 -8.83
N THR A 444 -21.98 -9.18 -7.59
CA THR A 444 -22.76 -8.42 -6.60
C THR A 444 -21.86 -7.43 -5.87
N ILE A 445 -22.27 -6.17 -5.71
CA ILE A 445 -21.46 -5.12 -5.04
C ILE A 445 -22.30 -4.47 -3.96
N ALA A 446 -21.85 -4.59 -2.70
CA ALA A 446 -22.51 -4.05 -1.52
C ALA A 446 -21.56 -3.18 -0.69
N ALA A 447 -22.14 -2.20 0.01
CA ALA A 447 -21.41 -1.34 0.95
C ALA A 447 -22.24 -1.16 2.22
N PRO A 448 -21.80 -1.68 3.36
CA PRO A 448 -22.51 -1.53 4.65
C PRO A 448 -22.46 -0.08 5.12
N MET A 449 -23.56 0.41 5.67
CA MET A 449 -23.62 1.72 6.30
C MET A 449 -23.09 1.70 7.74
N ASP A 450 -23.23 0.55 8.42
CA ASP A 450 -22.84 0.32 9.80
C ASP A 450 -22.33 -1.11 10.03
N GLU A 451 -21.92 -1.43 11.25
CA GLU A 451 -21.36 -2.73 11.63
C GLU A 451 -22.39 -3.86 11.57
N HIS A 452 -23.66 -3.59 11.87
CA HIS A 452 -24.72 -4.58 11.72
C HIS A 452 -24.92 -4.99 10.26
N GLU A 453 -24.90 -4.02 9.36
CA GLU A 453 -24.98 -4.26 7.92
C GLU A 453 -23.75 -5.05 7.42
N LEU A 454 -22.54 -4.73 7.91
CA LEU A 454 -21.34 -5.50 7.55
C LEU A 454 -21.49 -6.98 7.94
N ARG A 455 -21.90 -7.26 9.16
CA ARG A 455 -22.12 -8.64 9.63
C ARG A 455 -23.16 -9.40 8.81
N ARG A 456 -24.30 -8.76 8.54
CA ARG A 456 -25.38 -9.35 7.75
C ARG A 456 -25.02 -9.56 6.29
N LEU A 457 -24.27 -8.63 5.68
CA LEU A 457 -23.76 -8.80 4.31
C LEU A 457 -22.74 -9.94 4.22
N MET A 458 -21.84 -10.08 5.21
CA MET A 458 -20.93 -11.22 5.28
C MET A 458 -21.68 -12.56 5.41
N TYR A 459 -22.71 -12.60 6.27
CA TYR A 459 -23.57 -13.78 6.39
C TYR A 459 -24.29 -14.07 5.07
N THR A 460 -24.84 -13.05 4.42
CA THR A 460 -25.57 -13.20 3.15
C THR A 460 -24.66 -13.74 2.05
N ALA A 461 -23.45 -13.19 1.93
CA ALA A 461 -22.52 -13.52 0.86
C ALA A 461 -22.06 -14.99 0.86
N GLN A 462 -22.08 -15.67 2.02
CA GLN A 462 -21.70 -17.08 2.14
C GLN A 462 -22.84 -18.07 1.83
N LEU A 463 -24.08 -17.58 1.67
CA LEU A 463 -25.22 -18.44 1.36
C LEU A 463 -25.14 -18.99 -0.08
N PRO A 464 -25.82 -20.13 -0.37
CA PRO A 464 -25.84 -20.69 -1.72
C PRO A 464 -26.34 -19.69 -2.78
N ASP A 465 -25.80 -19.81 -3.98
CA ASP A 465 -26.24 -19.08 -5.19
C ASP A 465 -26.12 -17.54 -5.11
N LYS A 466 -25.26 -17.02 -4.22
CA LYS A 466 -24.99 -15.57 -4.17
C LYS A 466 -23.94 -15.13 -5.19
N GLY A 467 -23.21 -16.10 -5.82
CA GLY A 467 -22.19 -15.83 -6.84
C GLY A 467 -20.97 -15.08 -6.28
N PRO A 468 -20.16 -14.47 -7.11
CA PRO A 468 -19.09 -13.61 -6.61
C PRO A 468 -19.68 -12.33 -5.99
N PHE A 469 -19.24 -12.04 -4.76
CA PHE A 469 -19.83 -10.99 -3.93
C PHE A 469 -18.76 -10.03 -3.41
N VAL A 470 -18.92 -8.75 -3.62
CA VAL A 470 -18.04 -7.69 -3.11
C VAL A 470 -18.69 -6.97 -1.94
N ILE A 471 -18.00 -6.92 -0.82
CA ILE A 471 -18.36 -6.11 0.35
C ILE A 471 -17.25 -5.10 0.56
N ARG A 472 -17.54 -3.80 0.39
CA ARG A 472 -16.57 -2.73 0.57
C ARG A 472 -16.87 -1.94 1.85
N TYR A 473 -15.87 -1.75 2.70
CA TYR A 473 -16.04 -1.03 3.97
C TYR A 473 -14.84 -0.11 4.26
N PRO A 474 -15.05 0.99 5.03
CA PRO A 474 -14.02 2.01 5.23
C PRO A 474 -12.96 1.59 6.27
N ARG A 475 -11.85 2.32 6.28
CA ARG A 475 -10.88 2.33 7.38
C ARG A 475 -11.47 3.04 8.60
N GLY A 476 -11.17 2.55 9.81
CA GLY A 476 -11.46 3.25 11.06
C GLY A 476 -12.62 2.68 11.85
N GLY A 477 -13.05 3.43 12.85
CA GLY A 477 -14.14 3.06 13.73
C GLY A 477 -15.50 3.07 13.03
N GLY A 478 -16.40 2.21 13.49
CA GLY A 478 -17.79 2.23 13.10
C GLY A 478 -18.60 3.32 13.81
N VAL A 479 -19.89 3.12 13.93
CA VAL A 479 -20.82 4.07 14.55
C VAL A 479 -21.63 3.45 15.70
N LEU A 480 -21.59 2.12 15.86
CA LEU A 480 -22.34 1.38 16.86
C LEU A 480 -21.42 0.86 17.96
N SER A 481 -21.70 1.19 19.22
CA SER A 481 -21.01 0.60 20.38
C SER A 481 -21.35 -0.88 20.55
N ASP A 482 -22.62 -1.25 20.33
CA ASP A 482 -23.08 -2.64 20.26
C ASP A 482 -23.17 -3.11 18.80
N TRP A 483 -22.05 -3.55 18.26
CA TRP A 483 -21.91 -3.98 16.87
C TRP A 483 -22.39 -5.43 16.63
N ARG A 484 -22.60 -6.21 17.68
CA ARG A 484 -23.08 -7.59 17.56
C ARG A 484 -24.59 -7.63 17.36
N CYS A 485 -25.01 -8.29 16.29
CA CYS A 485 -26.43 -8.50 15.99
C CYS A 485 -26.63 -9.93 15.47
N PRO A 486 -27.86 -10.46 15.45
CA PRO A 486 -28.15 -11.72 14.79
C PRO A 486 -27.70 -11.72 13.34
N LEU A 487 -27.14 -12.86 12.90
CA LEU A 487 -26.76 -13.12 11.52
C LEU A 487 -28.02 -13.42 10.71
N GLU A 488 -28.47 -12.44 9.94
CA GLU A 488 -29.68 -12.51 9.13
C GLU A 488 -29.37 -12.20 7.68
N GLU A 489 -30.05 -12.88 6.77
CA GLU A 489 -29.90 -12.62 5.34
C GLU A 489 -30.46 -11.24 4.95
N ILE A 490 -29.69 -10.49 4.21
CA ILE A 490 -30.15 -9.31 3.46
C ILE A 490 -30.48 -9.76 2.04
N LYS A 491 -31.72 -9.56 1.61
CA LYS A 491 -32.07 -9.85 0.21
C LYS A 491 -31.22 -9.01 -0.73
N VAL A 492 -30.48 -9.67 -1.60
CA VAL A 492 -29.59 -8.99 -2.58
C VAL A 492 -30.39 -8.04 -3.45
N GLY A 493 -29.86 -6.84 -3.65
CA GLY A 493 -30.49 -5.79 -4.43
C GLY A 493 -31.60 -5.03 -3.69
N THR A 494 -31.68 -5.13 -2.35
CA THR A 494 -32.65 -4.35 -1.57
C THR A 494 -31.97 -3.30 -0.70
N GLY A 495 -32.35 -2.06 -0.91
CA GLY A 495 -32.04 -0.94 -0.02
C GLY A 495 -32.99 -0.84 1.18
N ARG A 496 -32.88 0.28 1.89
CA ARG A 496 -33.82 0.62 2.98
C ARG A 496 -34.13 2.11 3.03
N LYS A 497 -35.39 2.45 3.28
CA LYS A 497 -35.80 3.82 3.56
C LYS A 497 -35.50 4.11 5.02
N LEU A 498 -34.56 5.01 5.28
CA LEU A 498 -34.18 5.43 6.63
C LEU A 498 -35.06 6.58 7.14
N ARG A 499 -35.57 7.39 6.22
CA ARG A 499 -36.41 8.53 6.53
C ARG A 499 -37.35 8.83 5.36
N ASP A 500 -38.59 9.16 5.65
CA ASP A 500 -39.52 9.66 4.66
C ASP A 500 -39.42 11.18 4.49
N GLY A 501 -39.81 11.68 3.33
CA GLY A 501 -39.80 13.11 2.96
C GLY A 501 -40.47 13.32 1.61
N ASN A 502 -40.67 14.60 1.22
CA ASN A 502 -41.44 14.94 0.02
C ASN A 502 -40.72 15.90 -0.96
N ASP A 503 -39.65 16.60 -0.53
CA ASP A 503 -39.06 17.68 -1.36
C ASP A 503 -37.77 17.20 -2.05
N VAL A 504 -36.91 16.46 -1.35
CA VAL A 504 -35.61 15.98 -1.85
C VAL A 504 -35.41 14.54 -1.39
N ALA A 505 -34.98 13.67 -2.32
CA ALA A 505 -34.52 12.33 -1.98
C ALA A 505 -32.99 12.31 -1.92
N VAL A 506 -32.42 11.80 -0.81
CA VAL A 506 -30.99 11.53 -0.69
C VAL A 506 -30.77 10.02 -0.76
N LEU A 507 -29.97 9.58 -1.73
CA LEU A 507 -29.57 8.19 -1.92
C LEU A 507 -28.10 8.04 -1.51
N SER A 508 -27.81 7.27 -0.47
CA SER A 508 -26.44 7.05 0.01
C SER A 508 -25.98 5.61 -0.19
N LEU A 509 -24.67 5.38 -0.30
CA LEU A 509 -24.08 4.06 -0.40
C LEU A 509 -22.95 3.88 0.60
N GLY A 510 -23.13 2.99 1.56
CA GLY A 510 -22.15 2.64 2.57
C GLY A 510 -22.03 3.65 3.70
N ALA A 511 -20.93 3.61 4.45
CA ALA A 511 -20.75 4.34 5.71
C ALA A 511 -20.90 5.88 5.60
N ILE A 512 -20.72 6.47 4.41
CA ILE A 512 -20.96 7.90 4.18
C ILE A 512 -22.44 8.28 4.42
N GLY A 513 -23.36 7.33 4.41
CA GLY A 513 -24.76 7.54 4.78
C GLY A 513 -24.93 8.08 6.21
N ASN A 514 -23.96 7.83 7.11
CA ASN A 514 -23.97 8.41 8.45
C ASN A 514 -23.76 9.93 8.43
N GLU A 515 -22.95 10.46 7.50
CA GLU A 515 -22.82 11.90 7.30
C GLU A 515 -24.10 12.51 6.74
N VAL A 516 -24.82 11.79 5.88
CA VAL A 516 -26.17 12.19 5.40
C VAL A 516 -27.14 12.30 6.58
N VAL A 517 -27.16 11.35 7.50
CA VAL A 517 -28.01 11.42 8.70
C VAL A 517 -27.68 12.66 9.54
N LYS A 518 -26.38 12.95 9.76
CA LYS A 518 -25.93 14.15 10.48
C LYS A 518 -26.36 15.44 9.74
N ALA A 519 -26.21 15.47 8.42
CA ALA A 519 -26.60 16.60 7.58
C ALA A 519 -28.11 16.87 7.69
N ILE A 520 -28.95 15.87 7.47
CA ILE A 520 -30.42 16.01 7.54
C ILE A 520 -30.87 16.44 8.94
N ASN A 521 -30.25 15.92 9.99
CA ASN A 521 -30.59 16.33 11.35
C ASN A 521 -30.19 17.78 11.64
N SER A 522 -29.14 18.30 11.01
CA SER A 522 -28.72 19.70 11.17
C SER A 522 -29.61 20.68 10.43
N THR A 523 -30.25 20.31 9.29
CA THR A 523 -31.16 21.21 8.56
C THR A 523 -32.40 21.60 9.37
N ARG A 524 -32.83 20.75 10.32
CA ARG A 524 -33.97 21.04 11.20
C ARG A 524 -33.79 22.27 12.09
N ASN A 525 -32.56 22.67 12.34
CA ASN A 525 -32.20 23.78 13.23
C ASN A 525 -31.80 25.04 12.46
N THR A 526 -32.08 25.12 11.16
CA THR A 526 -31.68 26.21 10.28
C THR A 526 -32.89 26.89 9.61
N LEU A 527 -32.67 27.95 8.82
CA LEU A 527 -33.67 28.59 7.96
C LEU A 527 -34.35 27.62 6.97
N HIS A 528 -33.78 26.45 6.74
CA HIS A 528 -34.31 25.39 5.87
C HIS A 528 -35.11 24.31 6.63
N SER A 529 -35.57 24.58 7.84
CA SER A 529 -36.35 23.64 8.69
C SER A 529 -37.66 23.16 8.06
N GLN A 530 -38.13 23.81 6.98
CA GLN A 530 -39.33 23.43 6.24
C GLN A 530 -39.08 22.31 5.19
N LEU A 531 -37.81 22.04 4.79
CA LEU A 531 -37.52 21.01 3.80
C LEU A 531 -37.78 19.61 4.34
N SER A 532 -38.61 18.89 3.63
CA SER A 532 -38.96 17.46 3.92
C SER A 532 -38.07 16.54 3.10
N VAL A 533 -36.98 16.07 3.72
CA VAL A 533 -35.92 15.29 3.07
C VAL A 533 -36.11 13.80 3.34
N ALA A 534 -36.24 12.99 2.27
CA ALA A 534 -36.21 11.54 2.34
C ALA A 534 -34.75 11.04 2.31
N HIS A 535 -34.46 9.93 3.00
CA HIS A 535 -33.15 9.29 2.97
C HIS A 535 -33.30 7.79 2.73
N TYR A 536 -32.58 7.29 1.71
CA TYR A 536 -32.50 5.90 1.34
C TYR A 536 -31.04 5.44 1.40
N ASP A 537 -30.77 4.36 2.15
CA ASP A 537 -29.53 3.61 2.08
C ASP A 537 -29.67 2.55 0.98
N MET A 538 -28.93 2.71 -0.11
CA MET A 538 -29.02 1.82 -1.26
C MET A 538 -28.41 0.45 -1.00
N ARG A 539 -27.52 0.28 -0.01
CA ARG A 539 -26.82 -0.97 0.35
C ARG A 539 -26.04 -1.60 -0.81
N PHE A 540 -26.66 -1.69 -1.99
CA PHE A 540 -26.08 -2.33 -3.18
C PHE A 540 -25.89 -1.31 -4.31
N LEU A 541 -24.70 -1.32 -4.90
CA LEU A 541 -24.47 -0.68 -6.20
C LEU A 541 -24.90 -1.60 -7.34
N LYS A 542 -24.80 -2.92 -7.12
CA LYS A 542 -25.16 -3.94 -8.12
C LYS A 542 -25.64 -5.23 -7.43
N PRO A 543 -26.88 -5.68 -7.74
CA PRO A 543 -27.90 -4.93 -8.46
C PRO A 543 -28.44 -3.74 -7.63
N LEU A 544 -28.95 -2.72 -8.29
CA LEU A 544 -29.66 -1.61 -7.65
C LEU A 544 -31.03 -2.05 -7.16
N ASP A 545 -31.57 -1.38 -6.12
CA ASP A 545 -32.95 -1.55 -5.71
C ASP A 545 -33.87 -0.74 -6.65
N GLU A 546 -34.40 -1.42 -7.67
CA GLU A 546 -35.29 -0.81 -8.64
C GLU A 546 -36.62 -0.34 -8.03
N THR A 547 -37.08 -0.97 -6.94
CA THR A 547 -38.28 -0.55 -6.22
C THR A 547 -38.10 0.83 -5.57
N ILE A 548 -36.96 1.04 -4.91
CA ILE A 548 -36.62 2.35 -4.37
C ILE A 548 -36.43 3.38 -5.50
N LEU A 549 -35.76 3.02 -6.59
CA LEU A 549 -35.53 3.93 -7.70
C LEU A 549 -36.83 4.33 -8.39
N ASP A 550 -37.78 3.42 -8.57
CA ASP A 550 -39.11 3.69 -9.11
C ASP A 550 -39.93 4.61 -8.19
N GLU A 551 -39.93 4.33 -6.86
CA GLU A 551 -40.55 5.21 -5.87
C GLU A 551 -39.95 6.62 -5.94
N VAL A 552 -38.63 6.74 -5.97
CA VAL A 552 -37.91 8.01 -5.98
C VAL A 552 -38.14 8.76 -7.30
N GLY A 553 -38.09 8.09 -8.44
CA GLY A 553 -38.34 8.67 -9.76
C GLY A 553 -39.75 9.26 -9.92
N ARG A 554 -40.76 8.61 -9.31
CA ARG A 554 -42.16 9.10 -9.33
C ARG A 554 -42.41 10.26 -8.38
N ARG A 555 -41.74 10.29 -7.23
CA ARG A 555 -42.07 11.21 -6.14
C ARG A 555 -41.25 12.49 -6.12
N PHE A 556 -39.99 12.43 -6.61
CA PHE A 556 -39.05 13.52 -6.40
C PHE A 556 -38.55 14.08 -7.72
N SER A 557 -38.59 15.39 -7.83
CA SER A 557 -37.95 16.13 -8.92
C SER A 557 -36.46 16.41 -8.64
N ARG A 558 -36.03 16.23 -7.39
CA ARG A 558 -34.66 16.47 -6.92
C ARG A 558 -34.11 15.26 -6.17
N ILE A 559 -32.95 14.80 -6.61
CA ILE A 559 -32.22 13.69 -6.01
C ILE A 559 -30.80 14.16 -5.69
N VAL A 560 -30.29 13.78 -4.53
CA VAL A 560 -28.89 13.92 -4.15
C VAL A 560 -28.32 12.51 -3.95
N THR A 561 -27.27 12.15 -4.67
CA THR A 561 -26.54 10.89 -4.43
C THR A 561 -25.26 11.17 -3.67
N VAL A 562 -24.94 10.32 -2.67
CA VAL A 562 -23.75 10.49 -1.84
C VAL A 562 -22.98 9.16 -1.74
N GLU A 563 -21.73 9.19 -2.17
CA GLU A 563 -20.85 8.03 -2.17
C GLU A 563 -19.41 8.39 -1.79
N ASN A 564 -18.70 7.48 -1.14
CA ASN A 564 -17.26 7.58 -0.89
C ASN A 564 -16.49 6.78 -1.95
N GLY A 565 -16.68 7.16 -3.19
CA GLY A 565 -16.08 6.63 -4.40
C GLY A 565 -16.04 7.74 -5.47
N VAL A 566 -15.32 7.52 -6.56
CA VAL A 566 -15.26 8.49 -7.66
C VAL A 566 -16.65 8.69 -8.27
N ARG A 567 -17.03 9.97 -8.51
CA ARG A 567 -18.39 10.33 -9.02
C ARG A 567 -18.76 9.69 -10.34
N ASN A 568 -17.76 9.53 -11.23
CA ASN A 568 -17.99 8.96 -12.55
C ASN A 568 -17.91 7.42 -12.48
N GLY A 569 -19.00 6.78 -12.87
CA GLY A 569 -19.13 5.32 -12.86
C GLY A 569 -19.63 4.71 -11.53
N GLY A 570 -19.74 5.50 -10.45
CA GLY A 570 -20.25 5.04 -9.15
C GLY A 570 -21.78 5.07 -9.02
N LEU A 571 -22.29 5.25 -7.77
CA LEU A 571 -23.72 5.28 -7.46
C LEU A 571 -24.46 6.37 -8.23
N GLY A 572 -23.95 7.60 -8.22
CA GLY A 572 -24.61 8.71 -8.87
C GLY A 572 -24.78 8.50 -10.38
N SER A 573 -23.79 7.91 -11.04
CA SER A 573 -23.89 7.52 -12.46
C SER A 573 -24.93 6.42 -12.67
N ALA A 574 -24.92 5.39 -11.83
CA ALA A 574 -25.85 4.27 -11.92
C ALA A 574 -27.32 4.73 -11.73
N VAL A 575 -27.57 5.64 -10.78
CA VAL A 575 -28.92 6.23 -10.56
C VAL A 575 -29.35 7.04 -11.78
N MET A 576 -28.47 7.89 -12.34
CA MET A 576 -28.81 8.70 -13.53
C MET A 576 -29.11 7.82 -14.76
N GLU A 577 -28.30 6.81 -15.01
CA GLU A 577 -28.51 5.83 -16.09
C GLU A 577 -29.87 5.14 -15.93
N TRP A 578 -30.14 4.61 -14.73
CA TRP A 578 -31.40 3.93 -14.45
C TRP A 578 -32.61 4.85 -14.61
N MET A 579 -32.55 6.09 -14.07
CA MET A 579 -33.62 7.09 -14.20
C MET A 579 -33.92 7.40 -15.68
N ASN A 580 -32.87 7.64 -16.47
CA ASN A 580 -33.02 7.92 -17.90
C ASN A 580 -33.66 6.75 -18.66
N ASP A 581 -33.21 5.53 -18.40
CA ASP A 581 -33.69 4.31 -19.08
C ASP A 581 -35.16 4.00 -18.76
N HIS A 582 -35.67 4.48 -17.61
CA HIS A 582 -37.06 4.30 -17.18
C HIS A 582 -37.94 5.55 -17.37
N GLY A 583 -37.42 6.57 -18.09
CA GLY A 583 -38.20 7.77 -18.45
C GLY A 583 -38.42 8.74 -17.30
N TYR A 584 -37.62 8.67 -16.23
CA TYR A 584 -37.61 9.65 -15.15
C TYR A 584 -36.56 10.73 -15.42
N HIS A 585 -36.90 12.00 -15.15
CA HIS A 585 -36.01 13.12 -15.42
C HIS A 585 -35.83 14.06 -14.20
N PRO A 586 -35.50 13.53 -13.01
CA PRO A 586 -35.20 14.35 -11.85
C PRO A 586 -33.88 15.12 -12.05
N HIS A 587 -33.73 16.23 -11.36
CA HIS A 587 -32.42 16.87 -11.22
C HIS A 587 -31.58 16.07 -10.22
N VAL A 588 -30.45 15.47 -10.68
CA VAL A 588 -29.58 14.65 -9.84
C VAL A 588 -28.29 15.39 -9.51
N THR A 589 -28.10 15.74 -8.24
CA THR A 589 -26.83 16.26 -7.71
C THR A 589 -25.99 15.10 -7.19
N ARG A 590 -24.78 14.91 -7.74
CA ARG A 590 -23.87 13.81 -7.36
C ARG A 590 -22.77 14.31 -6.44
N LEU A 591 -22.70 13.79 -5.22
CA LEU A 591 -21.61 13.99 -4.27
C LEU A 591 -20.74 12.72 -4.19
N GLY A 592 -19.45 12.88 -4.47
CA GLY A 592 -18.47 11.80 -4.50
C GLY A 592 -17.06 12.36 -4.73
N LEU A 593 -16.08 11.48 -4.80
CA LEU A 593 -14.69 11.87 -5.00
C LEU A 593 -14.49 12.45 -6.42
N PRO A 594 -13.57 13.42 -6.59
CA PRO A 594 -13.28 14.00 -7.89
C PRO A 594 -12.66 12.98 -8.85
N ASP A 595 -12.84 13.19 -10.15
CA ASP A 595 -12.28 12.38 -11.24
C ASP A 595 -11.26 13.15 -12.09
N ASP A 596 -11.07 14.43 -11.78
CA ASP A 596 -10.13 15.34 -12.45
C ASP A 596 -8.78 15.47 -11.71
N ARG A 597 -8.68 14.95 -10.49
CA ARG A 597 -7.46 14.97 -9.68
C ARG A 597 -7.44 13.84 -8.65
N PHE A 598 -6.25 13.45 -8.23
CA PHE A 598 -6.06 12.60 -7.04
C PHE A 598 -6.30 13.40 -5.76
N VAL A 599 -6.95 12.77 -4.78
CA VAL A 599 -7.15 13.37 -3.46
C VAL A 599 -5.87 13.21 -2.65
N GLU A 600 -5.40 14.31 -2.07
CA GLU A 600 -4.17 14.33 -1.27
C GLU A 600 -4.35 13.63 0.09
N HIS A 601 -3.34 13.71 0.95
CA HIS A 601 -3.33 13.16 2.30
C HIS A 601 -3.82 14.19 3.33
N GLY A 602 -4.34 13.69 4.45
CA GLY A 602 -4.87 14.48 5.57
C GLY A 602 -5.73 13.58 6.45
N THR A 603 -6.45 14.11 7.40
CA THR A 603 -7.49 13.34 8.11
C THR A 603 -8.68 13.09 7.20
N VAL A 604 -9.41 12.01 7.41
CA VAL A 604 -10.61 11.68 6.61
C VAL A 604 -11.61 12.84 6.61
N SER A 605 -11.81 13.51 7.76
CA SER A 605 -12.73 14.64 7.88
C SER A 605 -12.29 15.86 7.03
N GLU A 606 -11.01 16.22 7.06
CA GLU A 606 -10.46 17.31 6.22
C GLU A 606 -10.64 16.97 4.75
N LEU A 607 -10.36 15.73 4.35
CA LEU A 607 -10.48 15.31 2.97
C LEU A 607 -11.95 15.29 2.50
N GLN A 608 -12.88 14.82 3.33
CA GLN A 608 -14.32 14.89 3.04
C GLN A 608 -14.78 16.32 2.79
N HIS A 609 -14.28 17.28 3.59
CA HIS A 609 -14.57 18.71 3.39
C HIS A 609 -14.02 19.22 2.06
N ILE A 610 -12.76 18.92 1.75
CA ILE A 610 -12.08 19.37 0.50
C ILE A 610 -12.77 18.82 -0.75
N VAL A 611 -13.28 17.59 -0.71
CA VAL A 611 -13.96 16.99 -1.87
C VAL A 611 -15.47 17.22 -1.88
N GLY A 612 -16.01 17.85 -0.86
CA GLY A 612 -17.42 18.23 -0.79
C GLY A 612 -18.39 17.08 -0.51
N ILE A 613 -18.00 16.13 0.35
CA ILE A 613 -18.87 15.03 0.82
C ILE A 613 -19.02 15.03 2.35
N ASP A 614 -18.63 16.09 3.00
CA ASP A 614 -18.86 16.32 4.42
C ASP A 614 -20.31 16.74 4.72
N LYS A 615 -20.63 16.82 6.00
CA LYS A 615 -21.97 17.21 6.47
C LYS A 615 -22.43 18.56 5.90
N GLU A 616 -21.56 19.56 5.88
CA GLU A 616 -21.86 20.91 5.41
C GLU A 616 -22.13 20.94 3.90
N SER A 617 -21.35 20.23 3.12
CA SER A 617 -21.53 20.11 1.66
C SER A 617 -22.81 19.34 1.31
N ILE A 618 -23.16 18.31 2.07
CA ILE A 618 -24.41 17.57 1.90
C ILE A 618 -25.61 18.47 2.22
N VAL A 619 -25.56 19.26 3.31
CA VAL A 619 -26.60 20.26 3.61
C VAL A 619 -26.78 21.24 2.46
N LYS A 620 -25.70 21.78 1.92
CA LYS A 620 -25.74 22.70 0.78
C LYS A 620 -26.41 22.05 -0.44
N ALA A 621 -26.06 20.80 -0.76
CA ALA A 621 -26.65 20.08 -1.89
C ALA A 621 -28.16 19.78 -1.69
N ILE A 622 -28.59 19.55 -0.46
CA ILE A 622 -30.01 19.36 -0.12
C ILE A 622 -30.79 20.67 -0.26
N CYS A 623 -30.19 21.80 0.09
CA CYS A 623 -30.86 23.10 0.13
C CYS A 623 -30.85 23.84 -1.20
N LEU A 624 -29.99 23.50 -2.14
CA LEU A 624 -29.94 24.05 -3.50
C LEU A 624 -31.09 23.53 -4.36
#